data_c968def9f35c47e8aae539ceb842a707
#
_entry.id   c968def9f35c47e8aae539ceb842a707
#
_cell.length_a   1.000
_cell.length_b   1.000
_cell.length_c   1.000
_cell.angle_alpha   90.00
_cell.angle_beta   90.00
_cell.angle_gamma   90.00
#
_symmetry.space_group_name_H-M   'P 1'
#
loop_
_entity.id
_entity.type
_entity.pdbx_description
1 polymer ?
#
loop_
_entity_poly.entity_id
_entity_poly.type
_entity_poly.pdbx_seq_one_letter_code
_entity_poly.pdbx_strand_id
1 'polypeptide(L)'
;GAVSRRLTQRIADIDERMHILDGRLAILLDIDRAIAIIRAADDPKADLMAGFGITERQAEDILEIRLRQLAKLEAIKLQAERDALDGERTGLLGILGSDTALRSFVRDEVKADVERFGDERRTRVNADVQATRAREVPQIDEAVTVIVSRGGFGRLRSGHDVDEAALTWKAGDGPLAVLKCRTVWPVILLD
;
A
#
# COMPACT_ATOMS: atom_id res chain seq x y z
N GLY A 1 8.74 -4.13 -0.75
CA GLY A 1 8.11 -2.84 -1.08
C GLY A 1 6.67 -2.99 -1.58
N ALA A 2 6.01 -1.89 -1.98
CA ALA A 2 4.61 -1.91 -2.44
C ALA A 2 4.42 -2.78 -3.69
N VAL A 3 5.33 -2.67 -4.66
CA VAL A 3 5.29 -3.47 -5.90
C VAL A 3 5.38 -4.96 -5.59
N SER A 4 6.32 -5.39 -4.74
CA SER A 4 6.43 -6.81 -4.38
C SER A 4 5.14 -7.35 -3.76
N ARG A 5 4.49 -6.59 -2.86
CA ARG A 5 3.20 -6.97 -2.27
C ARG A 5 2.09 -7.10 -3.32
N ARG A 6 2.03 -6.16 -4.27
CA ARG A 6 1.06 -6.21 -5.39
C ARG A 6 1.26 -7.46 -6.25
N LEU A 7 2.50 -7.78 -6.62
CA LEU A 7 2.81 -8.97 -7.40
C LEU A 7 2.52 -10.26 -6.62
N THR A 8 2.85 -10.31 -5.32
CA THR A 8 2.53 -11.46 -4.46
C THR A 8 1.02 -11.68 -4.35
N GLN A 9 0.25 -10.60 -4.18
CA GLN A 9 -1.21 -10.71 -4.15
C GLN A 9 -1.76 -11.21 -5.49
N ARG A 10 -1.25 -10.70 -6.61
CA ARG A 10 -1.66 -11.17 -7.93
C ARG A 10 -1.39 -12.66 -8.13
N ILE A 11 -0.25 -13.17 -7.65
CA ILE A 11 0.07 -14.60 -7.68
C ILE A 11 -0.95 -15.39 -6.87
N ALA A 12 -1.31 -14.93 -5.67
CA ALA A 12 -2.30 -15.61 -4.83
C ALA A 12 -3.68 -15.68 -5.51
N ASP A 13 -4.10 -14.59 -6.16
CA ASP A 13 -5.35 -14.55 -6.93
C ASP A 13 -5.32 -15.51 -8.13
N ILE A 14 -4.18 -15.61 -8.81
CA ILE A 14 -3.95 -16.56 -9.91
C ILE A 14 -4.00 -17.99 -9.39
N ASP A 15 -3.32 -18.30 -8.28
CA ASP A 15 -3.29 -19.65 -7.69
C ASP A 15 -4.71 -20.09 -7.29
N GLU A 16 -5.52 -19.22 -6.69
CA GLU A 16 -6.91 -19.52 -6.37
C GLU A 16 -7.75 -19.78 -7.63
N ARG A 17 -7.58 -18.93 -8.66
CA ARG A 17 -8.30 -19.11 -9.92
C ARG A 17 -7.91 -20.40 -10.63
N MET A 18 -6.64 -20.73 -10.69
CA MET A 18 -6.13 -21.98 -11.26
C MET A 18 -6.67 -23.19 -10.51
N HIS A 19 -6.70 -23.12 -9.18
CA HIS A 19 -7.28 -24.19 -8.35
C HIS A 19 -8.73 -24.50 -8.73
N ILE A 20 -9.55 -23.47 -8.92
CA ILE A 20 -10.94 -23.67 -9.39
C ILE A 20 -11.00 -24.27 -10.80
N LEU A 21 -10.16 -23.77 -11.72
CA LEU A 21 -10.12 -24.28 -13.10
C LEU A 21 -9.69 -25.74 -13.15
N ASP A 22 -8.72 -26.16 -12.34
CA ASP A 22 -8.27 -27.56 -12.26
C ASP A 22 -9.41 -28.49 -11.80
N GLY A 23 -10.24 -28.07 -10.83
CA GLY A 23 -11.45 -28.81 -10.42
C GLY A 23 -12.47 -28.94 -11.54
N ARG A 24 -12.75 -27.86 -12.27
CA ARG A 24 -13.67 -27.89 -13.42
C ARG A 24 -13.17 -28.80 -14.55
N LEU A 25 -11.87 -28.73 -14.85
CA LEU A 25 -11.26 -29.60 -15.87
C LEU A 25 -11.32 -31.08 -15.48
N ALA A 26 -11.07 -31.41 -14.21
CA ALA A 26 -11.16 -32.77 -13.71
C ALA A 26 -12.58 -33.38 -13.93
N ILE A 27 -13.63 -32.60 -13.67
CA ILE A 27 -15.03 -33.02 -13.90
C ILE A 27 -15.34 -33.13 -15.39
N LEU A 28 -14.87 -32.21 -16.22
CA LEU A 28 -15.11 -32.21 -17.66
C LEU A 28 -14.44 -33.38 -18.39
N LEU A 29 -13.39 -33.96 -17.83
CA LEU A 29 -12.74 -35.15 -18.35
C LEU A 29 -13.63 -36.43 -18.18
N ASP A 30 -14.50 -36.45 -17.17
CA ASP A 30 -15.38 -37.57 -16.89
C ASP A 30 -16.76 -37.06 -16.39
N ILE A 31 -17.41 -36.31 -17.26
CA ILE A 31 -18.68 -35.64 -16.94
C ILE A 31 -19.80 -36.60 -16.60
N ASP A 32 -19.84 -37.76 -17.28
CA ASP A 32 -20.88 -38.77 -17.06
C ASP A 32 -20.80 -39.36 -15.65
N ARG A 33 -19.60 -39.61 -15.17
CA ARG A 33 -19.36 -40.06 -13.80
C ARG A 33 -19.75 -38.97 -12.78
N ALA A 34 -19.45 -37.73 -13.05
CA ALA A 34 -19.84 -36.62 -12.17
C ALA A 34 -21.35 -36.49 -12.04
N ILE A 35 -22.07 -36.58 -13.18
CA ILE A 35 -23.55 -36.57 -13.21
C ILE A 35 -24.12 -37.77 -12.46
N ALA A 36 -23.54 -38.95 -12.66
CA ALA A 36 -24.00 -40.18 -11.96
C ALA A 36 -23.84 -40.03 -10.43
N ILE A 37 -22.73 -39.52 -9.97
CA ILE A 37 -22.50 -39.25 -8.55
C ILE A 37 -23.55 -38.26 -8.02
N ILE A 38 -23.71 -37.09 -8.66
CA ILE A 38 -24.64 -36.05 -8.21
C ILE A 38 -26.07 -36.55 -8.12
N ARG A 39 -26.49 -37.45 -9.05
CA ARG A 39 -27.86 -37.99 -9.08
C ARG A 39 -28.12 -39.08 -8.05
N ALA A 40 -27.07 -39.81 -7.65
CA ALA A 40 -27.18 -40.92 -6.70
C ALA A 40 -26.88 -40.54 -5.25
N ALA A 41 -26.20 -39.40 -5.04
CA ALA A 41 -25.68 -38.98 -3.76
C ALA A 41 -26.76 -38.38 -2.84
N ASP A 42 -26.70 -38.71 -1.56
CA ASP A 42 -27.40 -37.96 -0.49
C ASP A 42 -26.67 -36.66 -0.14
N ASP A 43 -25.33 -36.66 -0.21
CA ASP A 43 -24.46 -35.46 -0.11
C ASP A 43 -23.57 -35.37 -1.36
N PRO A 44 -24.04 -34.67 -2.40
CA PRO A 44 -23.30 -34.55 -3.66
C PRO A 44 -21.91 -33.92 -3.51
N LYS A 45 -21.72 -33.02 -2.53
CA LYS A 45 -20.44 -32.38 -2.29
C LYS A 45 -19.41 -33.37 -1.78
N ALA A 46 -19.73 -34.09 -0.72
CA ALA A 46 -18.85 -35.12 -0.15
C ALA A 46 -18.51 -36.22 -1.15
N ASP A 47 -19.49 -36.67 -1.92
CA ASP A 47 -19.29 -37.76 -2.89
C ASP A 47 -18.49 -37.33 -4.12
N LEU A 48 -18.60 -36.07 -4.57
CA LEU A 48 -17.74 -35.51 -5.61
C LEU A 48 -16.29 -35.40 -5.13
N MET A 49 -16.09 -34.91 -3.91
CA MET A 49 -14.75 -34.83 -3.30
C MET A 49 -14.09 -36.21 -3.25
N ALA A 50 -14.80 -37.21 -2.78
CA ALA A 50 -14.30 -38.59 -2.70
C ALA A 50 -14.08 -39.21 -4.09
N GLY A 51 -14.98 -38.97 -5.03
CA GLY A 51 -14.95 -39.56 -6.37
C GLY A 51 -13.84 -38.96 -7.28
N PHE A 52 -13.57 -37.71 -7.20
CA PHE A 52 -12.61 -36.99 -8.06
C PHE A 52 -11.35 -36.51 -7.35
N GLY A 53 -11.26 -36.65 -6.03
CA GLY A 53 -10.11 -36.14 -5.25
C GLY A 53 -10.01 -34.63 -5.25
N ILE A 54 -11.13 -33.95 -5.41
CA ILE A 54 -11.19 -32.47 -5.44
C ILE A 54 -11.43 -31.92 -4.05
N THR A 55 -11.10 -30.63 -3.87
CA THR A 55 -11.32 -29.93 -2.61
C THR A 55 -12.78 -29.51 -2.43
N GLU A 56 -13.15 -29.17 -1.21
CA GLU A 56 -14.48 -28.66 -0.88
C GLU A 56 -14.83 -27.41 -1.72
N ARG A 57 -13.88 -26.48 -1.83
CA ARG A 57 -14.02 -25.25 -2.62
C ARG A 57 -14.29 -25.54 -4.11
N GLN A 58 -13.59 -26.53 -4.67
CA GLN A 58 -13.81 -26.98 -6.03
C GLN A 58 -15.17 -27.67 -6.19
N ALA A 59 -15.57 -28.50 -5.24
CA ALA A 59 -16.87 -29.19 -5.28
C ALA A 59 -18.04 -28.20 -5.20
N GLU A 60 -17.97 -27.18 -4.37
CA GLU A 60 -18.97 -26.11 -4.30
C GLU A 60 -19.09 -25.38 -5.64
N ASP A 61 -17.97 -24.95 -6.21
CA ASP A 61 -17.96 -24.27 -7.52
C ASP A 61 -18.58 -25.15 -8.62
N ILE A 62 -18.27 -26.44 -8.62
CA ILE A 62 -18.79 -27.39 -9.60
C ILE A 62 -20.31 -27.55 -9.49
N LEU A 63 -20.87 -27.62 -8.29
CA LEU A 63 -22.31 -27.75 -8.07
C LEU A 63 -23.09 -26.50 -8.52
N GLU A 64 -22.44 -25.36 -8.60
CA GLU A 64 -23.00 -24.08 -9.10
C GLU A 64 -22.93 -23.95 -10.63
N ILE A 65 -22.22 -24.86 -11.34
CA ILE A 65 -22.04 -24.78 -12.79
C ILE A 65 -23.37 -24.97 -13.50
N ARG A 66 -23.68 -24.09 -14.44
CA ARG A 66 -24.86 -24.26 -15.32
C ARG A 66 -24.58 -25.31 -16.38
N LEU A 67 -25.58 -26.17 -16.68
CA LEU A 67 -25.46 -27.26 -17.64
C LEU A 67 -24.88 -26.84 -19.00
N ARG A 68 -25.18 -25.65 -19.50
CA ARG A 68 -24.62 -25.14 -20.76
C ARG A 68 -23.09 -24.94 -20.72
N GLN A 69 -22.50 -24.78 -19.55
CA GLN A 69 -21.06 -24.59 -19.38
C GLN A 69 -20.27 -25.89 -19.38
N LEU A 70 -20.99 -27.02 -19.37
CA LEU A 70 -20.39 -28.35 -19.43
C LEU A 70 -20.13 -28.80 -20.89
N ALA A 71 -20.33 -27.93 -21.87
CA ALA A 71 -20.08 -28.24 -23.27
C ALA A 71 -18.58 -28.36 -23.57
N LYS A 72 -18.21 -29.22 -24.54
CA LYS A 72 -16.82 -29.46 -24.95
C LYS A 72 -16.03 -28.20 -25.32
N LEU A 73 -16.68 -27.17 -25.88
CA LEU A 73 -16.05 -25.88 -26.21
C LEU A 73 -15.62 -25.11 -24.97
N GLU A 74 -16.32 -25.28 -23.85
CA GLU A 74 -15.94 -24.64 -22.59
C GLU A 74 -14.68 -25.27 -22.00
N ALA A 75 -14.50 -26.59 -22.12
CA ALA A 75 -13.27 -27.26 -21.68
C ALA A 75 -12.01 -26.69 -22.37
N ILE A 76 -12.08 -26.43 -23.68
CA ILE A 76 -10.98 -25.83 -24.43
C ILE A 76 -10.67 -24.41 -23.94
N LYS A 77 -11.72 -23.62 -23.65
CA LYS A 77 -11.55 -22.26 -23.12
C LYS A 77 -10.95 -22.27 -21.71
N LEU A 78 -11.40 -23.17 -20.85
CA LEU A 78 -10.88 -23.31 -19.48
C LEU A 78 -9.41 -23.72 -19.50
N GLN A 79 -9.02 -24.65 -20.38
CA GLN A 79 -7.63 -25.04 -20.55
C GLN A 79 -6.77 -23.84 -21.02
N ALA A 80 -7.24 -23.11 -22.01
CA ALA A 80 -6.53 -21.92 -22.52
C ALA A 80 -6.39 -20.84 -21.44
N GLU A 81 -7.43 -20.61 -20.62
CA GLU A 81 -7.38 -19.69 -19.48
C GLU A 81 -6.35 -20.13 -18.44
N ARG A 82 -6.36 -21.43 -18.10
CA ARG A 82 -5.42 -22.01 -17.15
C ARG A 82 -3.97 -21.85 -17.63
N ASP A 83 -3.71 -22.16 -18.89
CA ASP A 83 -2.36 -22.07 -19.46
C ASP A 83 -1.87 -20.60 -19.52
N ALA A 84 -2.75 -19.67 -19.81
CA ALA A 84 -2.45 -18.23 -19.77
C ALA A 84 -2.10 -17.76 -18.35
N LEU A 85 -2.87 -18.20 -17.35
CA LEU A 85 -2.61 -17.88 -15.94
C LEU A 85 -1.31 -18.51 -15.43
N ASP A 86 -0.99 -19.73 -15.84
CA ASP A 86 0.27 -20.38 -15.47
C ASP A 86 1.49 -19.65 -16.07
N GLY A 87 1.36 -19.18 -17.31
CA GLY A 87 2.36 -18.33 -17.95
C GLY A 87 2.54 -16.99 -17.20
N GLU A 88 1.45 -16.31 -16.85
CA GLU A 88 1.50 -15.07 -16.06
C GLU A 88 2.15 -15.32 -14.69
N ARG A 89 1.74 -16.37 -13.98
CA ARG A 89 2.30 -16.77 -12.69
C ARG A 89 3.80 -16.99 -12.74
N THR A 90 4.25 -17.75 -13.73
CA THR A 90 5.67 -18.04 -13.93
C THR A 90 6.47 -16.76 -14.18
N GLY A 91 5.94 -15.85 -15.01
CA GLY A 91 6.53 -14.54 -15.24
C GLY A 91 6.67 -13.71 -13.96
N LEU A 92 5.60 -13.63 -13.16
CA LEU A 92 5.58 -12.89 -11.90
C LEU A 92 6.55 -13.48 -10.87
N LEU A 93 6.63 -14.80 -10.76
CA LEU A 93 7.61 -15.48 -9.90
C LEU A 93 9.04 -15.19 -10.34
N GLY A 94 9.32 -15.15 -11.65
CA GLY A 94 10.62 -14.76 -12.19
C GLY A 94 11.01 -13.33 -11.80
N ILE A 95 10.05 -12.40 -11.82
CA ILE A 95 10.29 -11.00 -11.39
C ILE A 95 10.57 -10.93 -9.88
N LEU A 96 9.81 -11.65 -9.05
CA LEU A 96 9.99 -11.65 -7.60
C LEU A 96 11.25 -12.41 -7.16
N GLY A 97 11.70 -13.41 -7.94
CA GLY A 97 12.86 -14.23 -7.64
C GLY A 97 14.21 -13.54 -7.85
N SER A 98 14.23 -12.33 -8.45
CA SER A 98 15.46 -11.59 -8.75
C SER A 98 15.30 -10.09 -8.47
N ASP A 99 16.17 -9.56 -7.62
CA ASP A 99 16.23 -8.11 -7.36
C ASP A 99 16.46 -7.30 -8.65
N THR A 100 17.26 -7.82 -9.55
CA THR A 100 17.53 -7.18 -10.85
C THR A 100 16.29 -7.16 -11.73
N ALA A 101 15.56 -8.27 -11.81
CA ALA A 101 14.32 -8.36 -12.56
C ALA A 101 13.24 -7.43 -11.98
N LEU A 102 13.09 -7.40 -10.65
CA LEU A 102 12.16 -6.53 -9.97
C LEU A 102 12.46 -5.04 -10.22
N ARG A 103 13.73 -4.65 -10.15
CA ARG A 103 14.14 -3.26 -10.46
C ARG A 103 13.90 -2.90 -11.92
N SER A 104 14.17 -3.82 -12.85
CA SER A 104 13.90 -3.61 -14.27
C SER A 104 12.40 -3.44 -14.52
N PHE A 105 11.57 -4.30 -13.91
CA PHE A 105 10.12 -4.22 -14.00
C PHE A 105 9.60 -2.86 -13.51
N VAL A 106 10.03 -2.42 -12.31
CA VAL A 106 9.63 -1.10 -11.75
C VAL A 106 10.10 0.04 -12.64
N ARG A 107 11.34 -0.03 -13.16
CA ARG A 107 11.86 0.99 -14.09
C ARG A 107 11.00 1.10 -15.35
N ASP A 108 10.57 -0.04 -15.89
CA ASP A 108 9.82 -0.06 -17.14
C ASP A 108 8.37 0.42 -16.92
N GLU A 109 7.73 0.13 -15.77
CA GLU A 109 6.47 0.74 -15.35
C GLU A 109 6.60 2.28 -15.24
N VAL A 110 7.63 2.77 -14.53
CA VAL A 110 7.86 4.23 -14.39
C VAL A 110 8.09 4.89 -15.74
N LYS A 111 8.80 4.24 -16.67
CA LYS A 111 8.99 4.78 -18.02
C LYS A 111 7.66 4.90 -18.77
N ALA A 112 6.82 3.87 -18.72
CA ALA A 112 5.52 3.90 -19.35
C ALA A 112 4.62 5.00 -18.76
N ASP A 113 4.69 5.21 -17.43
CA ASP A 113 3.98 6.31 -16.77
C ASP A 113 4.50 7.68 -17.18
N VAL A 114 5.83 7.84 -17.34
CA VAL A 114 6.43 9.08 -17.85
C VAL A 114 5.99 9.37 -19.30
N GLU A 115 5.95 8.37 -20.16
CA GLU A 115 5.48 8.52 -21.55
C GLU A 115 4.01 8.94 -21.61
N ARG A 116 3.18 8.45 -20.68
CA ARG A 116 1.74 8.69 -20.66
C ARG A 116 1.35 9.99 -19.95
N PHE A 117 2.04 10.33 -18.86
CA PHE A 117 1.66 11.39 -17.92
C PHE A 117 2.74 12.44 -17.72
N GLY A 118 3.95 12.25 -18.30
CA GLY A 118 5.06 13.16 -18.14
C GLY A 118 4.77 14.52 -18.78
N ASP A 119 5.10 15.58 -18.05
CA ASP A 119 5.10 16.94 -18.54
C ASP A 119 6.49 17.56 -18.39
N GLU A 120 6.72 18.71 -19.03
CA GLU A 120 7.98 19.43 -18.87
C GLU A 120 8.15 19.90 -17.43
N ARG A 121 9.37 19.75 -16.93
CA ARG A 121 9.72 20.18 -15.57
C ARG A 121 9.50 21.68 -15.42
N ARG A 122 8.56 22.08 -14.55
CA ARG A 122 8.25 23.48 -14.24
C ARG A 122 9.27 24.12 -13.30
N THR A 123 9.92 23.32 -12.46
CA THR A 123 10.93 23.78 -11.53
C THR A 123 12.26 23.96 -12.26
N ARG A 124 12.75 25.18 -12.34
CA ARG A 124 14.07 25.47 -12.91
C ARG A 124 15.16 25.15 -11.90
N VAL A 125 16.18 24.43 -12.32
CA VAL A 125 17.42 24.26 -11.55
C VAL A 125 18.38 25.36 -12.03
N ASN A 126 18.56 26.40 -11.25
CA ASN A 126 19.59 27.38 -11.52
C ASN A 126 20.90 26.92 -10.87
N ALA A 127 21.84 26.50 -11.69
CA ALA A 127 23.18 26.11 -11.22
C ALA A 127 23.97 27.34 -10.68
N ASP A 128 23.61 28.55 -11.11
CA ASP A 128 24.31 29.80 -10.76
C ASP A 128 23.74 30.50 -9.51
N VAL A 129 22.77 29.95 -8.83
CA VAL A 129 22.41 30.48 -7.51
C VAL A 129 23.55 30.10 -6.57
N GLN A 130 24.55 31.01 -6.52
CA GLN A 130 25.39 31.09 -5.34
C GLN A 130 24.42 31.13 -4.15
N ALA A 131 24.45 30.07 -3.36
CA ALA A 131 23.68 30.01 -2.13
C ALA A 131 24.04 31.35 -1.41
N THR A 132 23.10 32.26 -1.40
CA THR A 132 23.23 33.45 -0.58
C THR A 132 23.24 32.84 0.81
N ARG A 133 24.46 32.61 1.33
CA ARG A 133 24.66 32.25 2.73
C ARG A 133 23.82 33.26 3.46
N ALA A 134 22.77 32.78 4.12
CA ALA A 134 21.99 33.64 5.00
C ALA A 134 23.03 34.38 5.80
N ARG A 135 23.12 35.70 5.59
CA ARG A 135 24.07 36.54 6.28
C ARG A 135 23.74 36.30 7.75
N GLU A 136 24.61 35.58 8.45
CA GLU A 136 24.47 35.40 9.88
C GLU A 136 24.44 36.79 10.45
N VAL A 137 23.25 37.31 10.73
CA VAL A 137 23.09 38.54 11.48
C VAL A 137 23.64 38.19 12.84
N PRO A 138 24.75 38.86 13.28
CA PRO A 138 25.32 38.59 14.57
C PRO A 138 24.20 38.78 15.61
N GLN A 139 23.78 37.69 16.23
CA GLN A 139 22.79 37.76 17.29
C GLN A 139 23.47 38.45 18.48
N ILE A 140 22.98 39.62 18.84
CA ILE A 140 23.44 40.32 20.02
C ILE A 140 22.98 39.51 21.23
N ASP A 141 23.92 39.12 22.08
CA ASP A 141 23.66 38.34 23.28
C ASP A 141 23.13 39.23 24.41
N GLU A 142 21.80 39.32 24.50
CA GLU A 142 21.11 40.15 25.50
C GLU A 142 20.27 39.31 26.46
N ALA A 143 20.06 39.82 27.65
CA ALA A 143 19.14 39.24 28.61
C ALA A 143 17.70 39.40 28.15
N VAL A 144 16.96 38.34 28.12
CA VAL A 144 15.52 38.30 27.74
C VAL A 144 14.73 37.40 28.64
N THR A 145 13.45 37.71 28.78
CA THR A 145 12.48 36.82 29.45
C THR A 145 11.50 36.31 28.44
N VAL A 146 11.44 34.98 28.32
CA VAL A 146 10.44 34.26 27.51
C VAL A 146 9.26 33.92 28.38
N ILE A 147 8.07 34.33 27.97
CA ILE A 147 6.81 34.12 28.67
C ILE A 147 5.93 33.22 27.78
N VAL A 148 5.54 32.07 28.31
CA VAL A 148 4.68 31.10 27.60
C VAL A 148 3.35 31.03 28.30
N SER A 149 2.26 31.12 27.55
CA SER A 149 0.91 30.96 28.07
C SER A 149 0.40 29.52 27.94
N ARG A 150 -0.62 29.17 28.71
CA ARG A 150 -1.30 27.86 28.62
C ARG A 150 -1.97 27.64 27.27
N GLY A 151 -2.36 28.70 26.58
CA GLY A 151 -2.91 28.67 25.23
C GLY A 151 -1.83 28.54 24.13
N GLY A 152 -0.54 28.28 24.47
CA GLY A 152 0.56 28.07 23.51
C GLY A 152 1.12 29.36 22.90
N PHE A 153 0.82 30.54 23.44
CA PHE A 153 1.37 31.79 22.94
C PHE A 153 2.70 32.13 23.64
N GLY A 154 3.77 32.36 22.87
CA GLY A 154 5.04 32.83 23.35
C GLY A 154 5.19 34.36 23.21
N ARG A 155 5.74 35.04 24.23
CA ARG A 155 6.12 36.44 24.19
C ARG A 155 7.56 36.57 24.67
N LEU A 156 8.27 37.55 24.11
CA LEU A 156 9.62 37.91 24.50
C LEU A 156 9.64 39.31 25.09
N ARG A 157 10.34 39.49 26.22
CA ARG A 157 10.58 40.80 26.85
C ARG A 157 12.08 40.99 27.07
N SER A 158 12.58 42.18 26.84
CA SER A 158 13.97 42.55 27.13
C SER A 158 14.20 42.59 28.63
N GLY A 159 15.35 42.09 29.07
CA GLY A 159 15.72 42.04 30.48
C GLY A 159 15.09 40.89 31.26
N HIS A 160 15.47 40.77 32.52
CA HIS A 160 14.98 39.78 33.48
C HIS A 160 14.02 40.34 34.54
N ASP A 161 13.82 41.67 34.54
CA ASP A 161 12.97 42.37 35.52
C ASP A 161 11.56 42.53 34.95
N VAL A 162 10.89 41.43 34.73
CA VAL A 162 9.51 41.41 34.23
C VAL A 162 8.58 41.21 35.42
N ASP A 163 7.69 42.20 35.62
CA ASP A 163 6.59 42.06 36.59
C ASP A 163 5.53 41.13 36.05
N GLU A 164 5.47 39.91 36.61
CA GLU A 164 4.52 38.87 36.19
C GLU A 164 3.06 39.25 36.48
N ALA A 165 2.83 40.09 37.51
CA ALA A 165 1.49 40.55 37.89
C ALA A 165 0.93 41.58 36.91
N ALA A 166 1.79 42.29 36.19
CA ALA A 166 1.42 43.29 35.19
C ALA A 166 1.17 42.68 33.79
N LEU A 167 1.34 41.34 33.62
CA LEU A 167 1.13 40.70 32.33
C LEU A 167 -0.34 40.55 32.01
N THR A 168 -0.74 41.02 30.84
CA THR A 168 -2.13 40.86 30.33
C THR A 168 -2.27 39.61 29.51
N TRP A 169 -3.34 38.87 29.73
CA TRP A 169 -3.66 37.61 29.06
C TRP A 169 -4.96 37.71 28.25
N LYS A 170 -5.10 36.87 27.24
CA LYS A 170 -6.40 36.73 26.57
C LYS A 170 -7.43 36.12 27.52
N ALA A 171 -8.72 36.36 27.28
CA ALA A 171 -9.80 35.80 28.09
C ALA A 171 -9.68 34.25 28.13
N GLY A 172 -9.58 33.69 29.34
CA GLY A 172 -9.46 32.26 29.57
C GLY A 172 -8.02 31.70 29.47
N ASP A 173 -7.00 32.54 29.18
CA ASP A 173 -5.61 32.13 29.15
C ASP A 173 -4.84 32.63 30.39
N GLY A 174 -3.68 32.05 30.65
CA GLY A 174 -2.85 32.36 31.81
C GLY A 174 -1.40 31.95 31.63
N PRO A 175 -0.52 32.25 32.59
CA PRO A 175 0.88 31.89 32.51
C PRO A 175 1.06 30.36 32.60
N LEU A 176 1.89 29.81 31.70
CA LEU A 176 2.42 28.45 31.78
C LEU A 176 3.83 28.47 32.34
N ALA A 177 4.69 29.29 31.79
CA ALA A 177 6.08 29.43 32.20
C ALA A 177 6.63 30.85 31.93
N VAL A 178 7.51 31.29 32.83
CA VAL A 178 8.30 32.55 32.68
C VAL A 178 9.75 32.16 32.84
N LEU A 179 10.53 32.25 31.74
CA LEU A 179 11.89 31.77 31.65
C LEU A 179 12.85 32.91 31.42
N LYS A 180 13.81 33.09 32.33
CA LYS A 180 14.91 34.05 32.17
C LYS A 180 15.98 33.44 31.27
N CYS A 181 16.16 34.00 30.10
CA CYS A 181 17.00 33.46 29.04
C CYS A 181 17.94 34.53 28.48
N ARG A 182 18.69 34.15 27.47
CA ARG A 182 19.46 35.06 26.58
C ARG A 182 19.00 34.88 25.15
N THR A 183 19.13 35.88 24.33
CA THR A 183 18.70 35.87 22.91
C THR A 183 19.34 34.73 22.10
N VAL A 184 20.52 34.26 22.52
CA VAL A 184 21.28 33.18 21.86
C VAL A 184 20.93 31.77 22.42
N TRP A 185 20.05 31.64 23.41
CA TRP A 185 19.68 30.34 23.99
C TRP A 185 18.44 29.76 23.32
N PRO A 186 18.47 28.51 22.93
CA PRO A 186 17.29 27.86 22.44
C PRO A 186 16.30 27.59 23.59
N VAL A 187 15.01 27.80 23.34
CA VAL A 187 13.93 27.41 24.25
C VAL A 187 13.23 26.21 23.61
N ILE A 188 13.18 25.08 24.32
CA ILE A 188 12.57 23.84 23.85
C ILE A 188 11.28 23.65 24.66
N LEU A 189 10.16 23.53 23.96
CA LEU A 189 8.88 23.15 24.53
C LEU A 189 8.63 21.68 24.20
N LEU A 190 8.36 20.89 25.24
CA LEU A 190 7.98 19.48 25.10
C LEU A 190 6.48 19.38 25.33
N ASP A 191 5.77 18.77 24.39
CA ASP A 191 4.33 18.51 24.42
C ASP A 191 4.06 17.10 24.94
#